data_22b4c681fe1d195e84dc9d5e8d19c00c
#
_entry.id   22b4c681fe1d195e84dc9d5e8d19c00c
#
_cell.length_a   1.000
_cell.length_b   1.000
_cell.length_c   1.000
_cell.angle_alpha   90.00
_cell.angle_beta   90.00
_cell.angle_gamma   90.00
#
_symmetry.space_group_name_H-M   'P 1'
#
loop_
_entity.id
_entity.type
_entity.pdbx_description
1 polymer ?
#
loop_
_entity_poly.entity_id
_entity_poly.type
_entity_poly.pdbx_seq_one_letter_code
_entity_poly.pdbx_strand_id
1 'polypeptide(L)'
;MQGNGLLMPYRGFPMSKVLMSLPQGEQVGIAFSGGLDTSAAVAWMRENGAIPFAYTADLGQHDEPDLKGVPERALQYGAEKARIIDCRPELVREGLMALQCGAFHISTAGKTYFNTTPLGRAVTGTMLVSAMKDDGVDIWGDGSTYKGNDIERFYRYGLIVNPNLKIYKPWLDPKFVDELGGRTGMSEFLVARNLPYRDPVEKAYSTDANIWGATHEAKALEDLDRGMEVVSPIMGVAHWDSDTEITEEDVTLTFEQGWPVAINGITFDDQVSLVEAANTIGGRHGLGMSDQIENRIIEAKSRGIYEGPALALLHIGYERLITAVHNENTIENYRTMGRRLGRLLYEGRWFDPQSLMLREPLLRWVGSAISGEVTIRLRRGDDYSIMNTEGANLTYEPDRLSMERVEDQA
;
A
#
# COMPACT_ATOMS: atom_id res chain seq x y z
N MET A 1 7.54 8.91 23.08
CA MET A 1 6.86 8.99 24.40
C MET A 1 5.47 8.42 24.26
N GLN A 2 5.17 7.39 25.04
CA GLN A 2 3.88 6.81 25.37
C GLN A 2 2.75 6.84 24.32
N GLY A 3 2.79 5.87 23.42
CA GLY A 3 1.60 5.40 22.73
C GLY A 3 1.20 4.06 23.37
N ASN A 4 0.29 4.07 24.34
CA ASN A 4 -0.34 2.87 24.87
C ASN A 4 -1.27 2.27 23.81
N GLY A 5 -0.71 1.54 22.84
CA GLY A 5 -1.46 0.64 21.97
C GLY A 5 -1.84 -0.61 22.76
N LEU A 6 -3.07 -0.76 23.14
CA LEU A 6 -3.61 -1.99 23.71
C LEU A 6 -3.47 -3.13 22.69
N LEU A 7 -2.44 -3.94 22.86
CA LEU A 7 -2.33 -5.25 22.23
C LEU A 7 -3.32 -6.21 22.92
N MET A 8 -4.49 -6.39 22.31
CA MET A 8 -5.37 -7.49 22.72
C MET A 8 -4.83 -8.83 22.23
N PRO A 9 -4.82 -9.89 23.07
CA PRO A 9 -4.39 -11.21 22.61
C PRO A 9 -5.32 -11.73 21.52
N TYR A 10 -4.71 -12.25 20.45
CA TYR A 10 -5.40 -12.90 19.32
C TYR A 10 -6.36 -13.99 19.83
N ARG A 11 -7.66 -13.73 19.72
CA ARG A 11 -8.71 -14.75 19.84
C ARG A 11 -9.13 -15.13 18.43
N GLY A 12 -9.11 -16.42 18.09
CA GLY A 12 -9.59 -16.94 16.81
C GLY A 12 -10.96 -16.32 16.47
N PHE A 13 -11.13 -15.86 15.24
CA PHE A 13 -12.31 -15.11 14.81
C PHE A 13 -13.55 -16.02 14.76
N PRO A 14 -14.61 -15.73 15.51
CA PRO A 14 -15.86 -16.46 15.32
C PRO A 14 -16.52 -16.03 14.00
N MET A 15 -16.83 -16.97 13.12
CA MET A 15 -17.59 -16.79 11.87
C MET A 15 -18.94 -16.09 12.07
N SER A 16 -19.42 -16.00 13.32
CA SER A 16 -20.72 -15.43 13.72
C SER A 16 -20.88 -13.93 13.54
N LYS A 17 -19.83 -13.19 13.11
CA LYS A 17 -19.87 -11.73 12.93
C LYS A 17 -20.15 -11.28 11.50
N VAL A 18 -20.14 -12.19 10.53
CA VAL A 18 -20.48 -11.87 9.14
C VAL A 18 -21.99 -11.96 8.96
N LEU A 19 -22.60 -10.87 8.54
CA LEU A 19 -24.03 -10.78 8.26
C LEU A 19 -24.27 -11.23 6.81
N MET A 20 -25.16 -12.19 6.62
CA MET A 20 -25.51 -12.75 5.30
C MET A 20 -26.68 -12.01 4.64
N SER A 21 -27.27 -11.04 5.32
CA SER A 21 -28.35 -10.19 4.80
C SER A 21 -28.23 -8.79 5.35
N LEU A 22 -28.79 -7.81 4.61
CA LEU A 22 -28.75 -6.40 4.98
C LEU A 22 -29.40 -6.15 6.35
N PRO A 23 -28.67 -5.51 7.30
CA PRO A 23 -29.20 -5.18 8.62
C PRO A 23 -30.13 -3.96 8.52
N GLN A 24 -31.44 -4.19 8.40
CA GLN A 24 -32.45 -3.15 8.27
C GLN A 24 -32.55 -2.31 9.54
N GLY A 25 -32.63 -0.98 9.39
CA GLY A 25 -32.72 -0.03 10.49
C GLY A 25 -31.40 0.22 11.22
N GLU A 26 -30.34 -0.51 10.91
CA GLU A 26 -29.03 -0.34 11.53
C GLU A 26 -28.12 0.58 10.69
N GLN A 27 -27.16 1.22 11.35
CA GLN A 27 -26.12 2.01 10.72
C GLN A 27 -25.03 1.08 10.17
N VAL A 28 -24.72 1.24 8.88
CA VAL A 28 -23.68 0.47 8.21
C VAL A 28 -22.61 1.41 7.68
N GLY A 29 -21.39 1.31 8.24
CA GLY A 29 -20.23 2.03 7.72
C GLY A 29 -19.70 1.34 6.47
N ILE A 30 -19.54 2.08 5.38
CA ILE A 30 -18.99 1.55 4.14
C ILE A 30 -17.68 2.26 3.79
N ALA A 31 -16.64 1.47 3.48
CA ALA A 31 -15.43 2.00 2.85
C ALA A 31 -15.78 2.42 1.42
N PHE A 32 -15.94 3.74 1.23
CA PHE A 32 -16.50 4.33 0.03
C PHE A 32 -15.39 4.93 -0.85
N SER A 33 -15.19 4.35 -2.02
CA SER A 33 -14.20 4.81 -3.00
C SER A 33 -14.76 5.76 -4.06
N GLY A 34 -16.08 5.96 -4.10
CA GLY A 34 -16.73 6.71 -5.18
C GLY A 34 -16.86 5.94 -6.50
N GLY A 35 -16.38 4.70 -6.57
CA GLY A 35 -16.53 3.80 -7.71
C GLY A 35 -17.94 3.19 -7.82
N LEU A 36 -18.21 2.51 -8.94
CA LEU A 36 -19.52 1.94 -9.25
C LEU A 36 -20.04 1.01 -8.13
N ASP A 37 -19.20 0.08 -7.68
CA ASP A 37 -19.59 -0.95 -6.71
C ASP A 37 -20.05 -0.33 -5.38
N THR A 38 -19.28 0.61 -4.83
CA THR A 38 -19.62 1.25 -3.57
C THR A 38 -20.77 2.24 -3.69
N SER A 39 -20.91 2.91 -4.84
CA SER A 39 -22.02 3.84 -5.12
C SER A 39 -23.35 3.08 -5.21
N ALA A 40 -23.38 2.00 -5.99
CA ALA A 40 -24.57 1.14 -6.08
C ALA A 40 -24.91 0.49 -4.73
N ALA A 41 -23.89 0.06 -3.96
CA ALA A 41 -24.09 -0.51 -2.64
C ALA A 41 -24.72 0.48 -1.67
N VAL A 42 -24.26 1.74 -1.61
CA VAL A 42 -24.84 2.77 -0.75
C VAL A 42 -26.29 3.04 -1.11
N ALA A 43 -26.58 3.24 -2.41
CA ALA A 43 -27.94 3.51 -2.87
C ALA A 43 -28.89 2.34 -2.60
N TRP A 44 -28.45 1.11 -2.88
CA TRP A 44 -29.22 -0.11 -2.63
C TRP A 44 -29.48 -0.35 -1.14
N MET A 45 -28.47 -0.15 -0.28
CA MET A 45 -28.63 -0.28 1.18
C MET A 45 -29.65 0.72 1.71
N ARG A 46 -29.60 1.97 1.24
CA ARG A 46 -30.57 3.00 1.64
C ARG A 46 -32.00 2.62 1.26
N GLU A 47 -32.22 2.18 0.03
CA GLU A 47 -33.55 1.76 -0.45
C GLU A 47 -34.08 0.53 0.28
N ASN A 48 -33.21 -0.36 0.73
CA ASN A 48 -33.56 -1.58 1.44
C ASN A 48 -33.58 -1.40 2.97
N GLY A 49 -33.56 -0.14 3.44
CA GLY A 49 -33.86 0.21 4.84
C GLY A 49 -32.67 0.18 5.80
N ALA A 50 -31.42 0.05 5.35
CA ALA A 50 -30.25 0.32 6.17
C ALA A 50 -29.91 1.82 6.18
N ILE A 51 -29.05 2.25 7.09
CA ILE A 51 -28.58 3.63 7.23
C ILE A 51 -27.08 3.66 6.89
N PRO A 52 -26.70 3.89 5.60
CA PRO A 52 -25.30 3.86 5.20
C PRO A 52 -24.54 5.11 5.66
N PHE A 53 -23.36 4.91 6.23
CA PHE A 53 -22.36 5.91 6.58
C PHE A 53 -21.13 5.70 5.69
N ALA A 54 -20.75 6.68 4.90
CA ALA A 54 -19.63 6.57 3.95
C ALA A 54 -18.33 7.08 4.57
N TYR A 55 -17.28 6.27 4.51
CA TYR A 55 -15.94 6.63 4.97
C TYR A 55 -14.95 6.47 3.81
N THR A 56 -14.30 7.55 3.43
CA THR A 56 -13.32 7.57 2.35
C THR A 56 -11.93 7.76 2.96
N ALA A 57 -11.01 6.87 2.63
CA ALA A 57 -9.60 7.03 3.00
C ALA A 57 -8.89 7.95 2.00
N ASP A 58 -8.27 9.00 2.49
CA ASP A 58 -7.24 9.73 1.75
C ASP A 58 -5.92 9.00 1.93
N LEU A 59 -5.50 8.29 0.89
CA LEU A 59 -4.25 7.54 0.83
C LEU A 59 -3.20 8.22 -0.05
N GLY A 60 -3.47 9.45 -0.54
CA GLY A 60 -2.67 10.10 -1.58
C GLY A 60 -2.76 9.38 -2.93
N GLN A 61 -3.92 8.80 -3.25
CA GLN A 61 -4.16 8.03 -4.46
C GLN A 61 -4.20 8.91 -5.71
N HIS A 62 -3.37 8.57 -6.71
CA HIS A 62 -3.26 9.33 -7.97
C HIS A 62 -4.35 8.98 -8.99
N ASP A 63 -5.13 7.92 -8.75
CA ASP A 63 -6.21 7.46 -9.63
C ASP A 63 -7.58 8.09 -9.32
N GLU A 64 -7.72 8.87 -8.24
CA GLU A 64 -8.93 9.66 -7.93
C GLU A 64 -8.66 11.17 -8.07
N PRO A 65 -9.10 11.80 -9.16
CA PRO A 65 -8.78 13.20 -9.43
C PRO A 65 -9.57 14.19 -8.57
N ASP A 66 -10.70 13.77 -7.97
CA ASP A 66 -11.59 14.61 -7.16
C ASP A 66 -11.95 13.95 -5.85
N LEU A 67 -10.94 13.67 -5.03
CA LEU A 67 -11.12 13.04 -3.72
C LEU A 67 -12.01 13.89 -2.79
N LYS A 68 -11.89 15.21 -2.86
CA LYS A 68 -12.67 16.13 -2.02
C LYS A 68 -14.16 16.08 -2.32
N GLY A 69 -14.56 15.78 -3.55
CA GLY A 69 -15.96 15.62 -3.95
C GLY A 69 -16.56 14.24 -3.63
N VAL A 70 -15.74 13.26 -3.19
CA VAL A 70 -16.23 11.90 -2.89
C VAL A 70 -17.30 11.87 -1.80
N PRO A 71 -17.19 12.59 -0.67
CA PRO A 71 -18.24 12.62 0.35
C PRO A 71 -19.56 13.18 -0.16
N GLU A 72 -19.52 14.23 -0.95
CA GLU A 72 -20.73 14.81 -1.52
C GLU A 72 -21.45 13.83 -2.46
N ARG A 73 -20.67 13.09 -3.27
CA ARG A 73 -21.20 12.01 -4.09
C ARG A 73 -21.87 10.92 -3.23
N ALA A 74 -21.24 10.53 -2.11
CA ALA A 74 -21.83 9.54 -1.20
C ALA A 74 -23.19 9.97 -0.63
N LEU A 75 -23.32 11.25 -0.25
CA LEU A 75 -24.59 11.81 0.23
C LEU A 75 -25.67 11.78 -0.87
N GLN A 76 -25.31 12.05 -2.14
CA GLN A 76 -26.22 11.95 -3.27
C GLN A 76 -26.74 10.52 -3.49
N TYR A 77 -25.94 9.50 -3.18
CA TYR A 77 -26.36 8.09 -3.20
C TYR A 77 -27.20 7.68 -1.98
N GLY A 78 -27.42 8.58 -1.02
CA GLY A 78 -28.27 8.34 0.15
C GLY A 78 -27.52 7.94 1.41
N ALA A 79 -26.20 8.14 1.47
CA ALA A 79 -25.50 8.05 2.75
C ALA A 79 -26.03 9.08 3.74
N GLU A 80 -26.22 8.68 4.99
CA GLU A 80 -26.65 9.56 6.09
C GLU A 80 -25.52 10.52 6.50
N LYS A 81 -24.29 10.05 6.44
CA LYS A 81 -23.07 10.79 6.75
C LYS A 81 -21.95 10.34 5.82
N ALA A 82 -21.08 11.28 5.45
CA ALA A 82 -19.90 10.99 4.67
C ALA A 82 -18.68 11.73 5.21
N ARG A 83 -17.53 11.06 5.32
CA ARG A 83 -16.28 11.61 5.85
C ARG A 83 -15.10 11.18 5.01
N ILE A 84 -14.12 12.09 4.85
CA ILE A 84 -12.76 11.75 4.42
C ILE A 84 -11.89 11.63 5.68
N ILE A 85 -11.08 10.58 5.73
CA ILE A 85 -10.10 10.31 6.78
C ILE A 85 -8.72 10.43 6.15
N ASP A 86 -7.92 11.40 6.61
CA ASP A 86 -6.53 11.52 6.15
C ASP A 86 -5.69 10.36 6.72
N CYS A 87 -5.39 9.42 5.85
CA CYS A 87 -4.62 8.23 6.16
C CYS A 87 -3.14 8.34 5.72
N ARG A 88 -2.76 9.42 5.03
CA ARG A 88 -1.42 9.58 4.44
C ARG A 88 -0.29 9.52 5.46
N PRO A 89 -0.34 10.25 6.59
CA PRO A 89 0.77 10.23 7.57
C PRO A 89 0.98 8.84 8.16
N GLU A 90 -0.11 8.12 8.48
CA GLU A 90 -0.02 6.76 9.02
C GLU A 90 0.47 5.78 7.97
N LEU A 91 0.00 5.91 6.72
CA LEU A 91 0.42 5.05 5.61
C LEU A 91 1.90 5.24 5.29
N VAL A 92 2.39 6.48 5.32
CA VAL A 92 3.80 6.78 5.13
C VAL A 92 4.63 6.17 6.27
N ARG A 93 4.21 6.34 7.51
CA ARG A 93 4.89 5.76 8.67
C ARG A 93 5.01 4.24 8.59
N GLU A 94 3.91 3.54 8.27
CA GLU A 94 3.91 2.08 8.16
C GLU A 94 4.72 1.60 6.93
N GLY A 95 4.72 2.35 5.83
CA GLY A 95 5.54 2.05 4.66
C GLY A 95 7.03 2.19 4.93
N LEU A 96 7.44 3.23 5.66
CA LEU A 96 8.83 3.41 6.07
C LEU A 96 9.27 2.30 7.06
N MET A 97 8.39 1.86 7.95
CA MET A 97 8.70 0.69 8.79
C MET A 97 8.81 -0.61 7.98
N ALA A 98 7.98 -0.77 6.94
CA ALA A 98 8.11 -1.91 6.03
C ALA A 98 9.43 -1.87 5.26
N LEU A 99 9.85 -0.69 4.81
CA LEU A 99 11.16 -0.46 4.18
C LEU A 99 12.31 -0.84 5.13
N GLN A 100 12.31 -0.30 6.35
CA GLN A 100 13.33 -0.58 7.36
C GLN A 100 13.43 -2.07 7.70
N CYS A 101 12.33 -2.78 7.66
CA CYS A 101 12.29 -4.22 7.94
C CYS A 101 12.55 -5.10 6.71
N GLY A 102 12.72 -4.54 5.51
CA GLY A 102 12.78 -5.32 4.28
C GLY A 102 11.55 -6.18 4.05
N ALA A 103 10.35 -5.68 4.39
CA ALA A 103 9.10 -6.44 4.41
C ALA A 103 8.53 -6.71 3.01
N PHE A 104 9.36 -7.24 2.12
CA PHE A 104 9.05 -7.55 0.73
C PHE A 104 9.31 -9.02 0.45
N HIS A 105 8.28 -9.79 0.09
CA HIS A 105 8.39 -11.25 0.01
C HIS A 105 8.51 -11.81 -1.41
N ILE A 106 8.22 -10.99 -2.42
CA ILE A 106 8.32 -11.38 -3.84
C ILE A 106 9.45 -10.60 -4.49
N SER A 107 10.35 -11.32 -5.14
CA SER A 107 11.37 -10.77 -6.01
C SER A 107 11.51 -11.68 -7.23
N THR A 108 11.39 -11.10 -8.41
CA THR A 108 11.52 -11.81 -9.69
C THR A 108 12.63 -11.17 -10.52
N ALA A 109 13.65 -11.94 -10.84
CA ALA A 109 14.80 -11.47 -11.63
C ALA A 109 15.43 -10.17 -11.09
N GLY A 110 15.56 -10.06 -9.76
CA GLY A 110 16.12 -8.90 -9.09
C GLY A 110 15.14 -7.73 -8.87
N LYS A 111 13.92 -7.79 -9.40
CA LYS A 111 12.90 -6.77 -9.20
C LYS A 111 12.03 -7.11 -7.99
N THR A 112 11.99 -6.21 -7.02
CA THR A 112 11.21 -6.37 -5.79
C THR A 112 9.77 -5.88 -5.99
N TYR A 113 8.80 -6.69 -5.57
CA TYR A 113 7.43 -6.25 -5.38
C TYR A 113 7.30 -5.52 -4.05
N PHE A 114 6.96 -4.26 -4.09
CA PHE A 114 6.67 -3.47 -2.90
C PHE A 114 5.20 -3.64 -2.51
N ASN A 115 4.94 -4.09 -1.30
CA ASN A 115 3.59 -4.45 -0.80
C ASN A 115 2.70 -3.20 -0.56
N THR A 116 2.51 -2.34 -1.56
CA THR A 116 1.82 -1.04 -1.43
C THR A 116 0.32 -1.18 -1.15
N THR A 117 -0.38 -2.03 -1.91
CA THR A 117 -1.80 -2.32 -1.65
C THR A 117 -2.03 -2.97 -0.29
N PRO A 118 -1.29 -4.01 0.15
CA PRO A 118 -1.42 -4.54 1.50
C PRO A 118 -1.19 -3.51 2.60
N LEU A 119 -0.23 -2.59 2.45
CA LEU A 119 -0.02 -1.46 3.37
C LEU A 119 -1.22 -0.53 3.41
N GLY A 120 -1.74 -0.14 2.25
CA GLY A 120 -2.95 0.67 2.13
C GLY A 120 -4.13 0.04 2.87
N ARG A 121 -4.33 -1.29 2.73
CA ARG A 121 -5.42 -2.00 3.43
C ARG A 121 -5.23 -2.08 4.93
N ALA A 122 -3.99 -2.20 5.40
CA ALA A 122 -3.69 -2.18 6.85
C ALA A 122 -4.13 -0.85 7.48
N VAL A 123 -3.79 0.26 6.86
CA VAL A 123 -4.12 1.60 7.35
C VAL A 123 -5.59 1.92 7.14
N THR A 124 -6.15 1.67 5.96
CA THR A 124 -7.58 1.88 5.69
C THR A 124 -8.45 1.11 6.68
N GLY A 125 -8.18 -0.20 6.85
CA GLY A 125 -8.99 -1.06 7.72
C GLY A 125 -8.96 -0.63 9.19
N THR A 126 -7.83 -0.10 9.68
CA THR A 126 -7.73 0.37 11.06
C THR A 126 -8.29 1.78 11.25
N MET A 127 -7.95 2.73 10.38
CA MET A 127 -8.34 4.12 10.56
C MET A 127 -9.82 4.38 10.27
N LEU A 128 -10.39 3.75 9.25
CA LEU A 128 -11.82 3.91 8.98
C LEU A 128 -12.67 3.27 10.07
N VAL A 129 -12.28 2.09 10.60
CA VAL A 129 -13.00 1.47 11.72
C VAL A 129 -12.85 2.28 13.00
N SER A 130 -11.72 2.95 13.22
CA SER A 130 -11.59 3.92 14.33
C SER A 130 -12.57 5.08 14.17
N ALA A 131 -12.68 5.68 12.99
CA ALA A 131 -13.62 6.76 12.68
C ALA A 131 -15.09 6.29 12.82
N MET A 132 -15.40 5.05 12.41
CA MET A 132 -16.72 4.44 12.62
C MET A 132 -17.06 4.33 14.10
N LYS A 133 -16.10 3.90 14.93
CA LYS A 133 -16.29 3.79 16.37
C LYS A 133 -16.59 5.14 17.02
N ASP A 134 -15.93 6.21 16.58
CA ASP A 134 -16.21 7.58 17.04
C ASP A 134 -17.63 8.03 16.68
N ASP A 135 -18.17 7.53 15.56
CA ASP A 135 -19.53 7.80 15.09
C ASP A 135 -20.58 6.81 15.66
N GLY A 136 -20.18 5.83 16.46
CA GLY A 136 -21.08 4.81 17.02
C GLY A 136 -21.55 3.77 16.01
N VAL A 137 -20.81 3.55 14.93
CA VAL A 137 -21.14 2.61 13.85
C VAL A 137 -20.34 1.31 14.03
N ASP A 138 -21.03 0.20 14.24
CA ASP A 138 -20.42 -1.10 14.56
C ASP A 138 -20.55 -2.16 13.44
N ILE A 139 -21.07 -1.78 12.27
CA ILE A 139 -21.18 -2.68 11.11
C ILE A 139 -20.31 -2.13 9.98
N TRP A 140 -19.31 -2.91 9.58
CA TRP A 140 -18.42 -2.58 8.46
C TRP A 140 -18.94 -3.15 7.15
N GLY A 141 -18.89 -2.34 6.09
CA GLY A 141 -19.11 -2.75 4.71
C GLY A 141 -18.02 -2.26 3.76
N ASP A 142 -17.79 -2.97 2.70
CA ASP A 142 -16.88 -2.58 1.61
C ASP A 142 -17.28 -3.25 0.29
N GLY A 143 -16.68 -2.81 -0.82
CA GLY A 143 -16.90 -3.34 -2.16
C GLY A 143 -16.09 -4.60 -2.51
N SER A 144 -15.44 -5.25 -1.55
CA SER A 144 -14.61 -6.43 -1.82
C SER A 144 -15.43 -7.59 -2.38
N THR A 145 -14.91 -8.21 -3.44
CA THR A 145 -15.49 -9.41 -4.03
C THR A 145 -15.00 -10.69 -3.34
N TYR A 146 -15.78 -11.75 -3.44
CA TYR A 146 -15.52 -13.05 -2.79
C TYR A 146 -14.15 -13.68 -3.13
N LYS A 147 -13.60 -13.38 -4.32
CA LYS A 147 -12.34 -13.97 -4.81
C LYS A 147 -11.10 -13.10 -4.57
N GLY A 148 -11.27 -11.92 -3.98
CA GLY A 148 -10.16 -10.98 -3.73
C GLY A 148 -9.45 -11.22 -2.39
N ASN A 149 -8.23 -10.69 -2.25
CA ASN A 149 -7.49 -10.71 -0.99
C ASN A 149 -8.08 -9.76 0.06
N ASP A 150 -8.74 -8.69 -0.36
CA ASP A 150 -9.18 -7.59 0.50
C ASP A 150 -10.29 -7.98 1.47
N ILE A 151 -11.09 -9.00 1.12
CA ILE A 151 -12.11 -9.52 2.03
C ILE A 151 -11.51 -9.98 3.37
N GLU A 152 -10.35 -10.67 3.32
CA GLU A 152 -9.64 -11.13 4.51
C GLU A 152 -8.88 -9.99 5.20
N ARG A 153 -8.26 -9.09 4.43
CA ARG A 153 -7.47 -7.98 4.96
C ARG A 153 -8.32 -7.03 5.79
N PHE A 154 -9.42 -6.52 5.25
CA PHE A 154 -10.32 -5.61 5.98
C PHE A 154 -10.98 -6.27 7.19
N TYR A 155 -11.37 -7.52 7.08
CA TYR A 155 -11.92 -8.27 8.19
C TYR A 155 -10.93 -8.31 9.37
N ARG A 156 -9.68 -8.68 9.13
CA ARG A 156 -8.64 -8.79 10.17
C ARG A 156 -8.33 -7.46 10.80
N TYR A 157 -8.06 -6.44 9.99
CA TYR A 157 -7.69 -5.11 10.49
C TYR A 157 -8.84 -4.42 11.24
N GLY A 158 -10.04 -4.54 10.75
CA GLY A 158 -11.22 -3.99 11.43
C GLY A 158 -11.43 -4.58 12.81
N LEU A 159 -11.26 -5.89 12.98
CA LEU A 159 -11.42 -6.57 14.28
C LEU A 159 -10.30 -6.24 15.29
N ILE A 160 -9.12 -5.80 14.85
CA ILE A 160 -8.08 -5.31 15.74
C ILE A 160 -8.55 -4.04 16.46
N VAL A 161 -9.22 -3.13 15.75
CA VAL A 161 -9.71 -1.85 16.29
C VAL A 161 -11.01 -2.03 17.07
N ASN A 162 -11.95 -2.80 16.53
CA ASN A 162 -13.23 -3.11 17.16
C ASN A 162 -13.49 -4.62 17.19
N PRO A 163 -13.13 -5.32 18.28
CA PRO A 163 -13.37 -6.76 18.40
C PRO A 163 -14.84 -7.18 18.30
N ASN A 164 -15.78 -6.23 18.44
CA ASN A 164 -17.22 -6.46 18.33
C ASN A 164 -17.79 -6.09 16.97
N LEU A 165 -16.94 -5.63 16.02
CA LEU A 165 -17.35 -5.25 14.68
C LEU A 165 -18.12 -6.36 14.00
N LYS A 166 -19.30 -6.06 13.49
CA LYS A 166 -20.06 -6.92 12.56
C LYS A 166 -19.61 -6.58 11.15
N ILE A 167 -19.64 -7.57 10.26
CA ILE A 167 -19.22 -7.40 8.87
C ILE A 167 -20.42 -7.65 7.96
N TYR A 168 -20.79 -6.67 7.17
CA TYR A 168 -21.77 -6.83 6.09
C TYR A 168 -21.08 -6.51 4.76
N LYS A 169 -21.10 -7.46 3.83
CA LYS A 169 -20.56 -7.26 2.49
C LYS A 169 -21.66 -7.46 1.47
N PRO A 170 -21.98 -6.41 0.67
CA PRO A 170 -23.03 -6.51 -0.34
C PRO A 170 -22.87 -7.71 -1.27
N TRP A 171 -21.63 -8.00 -1.72
CA TRP A 171 -21.34 -9.15 -2.58
C TRP A 171 -21.50 -10.54 -1.92
N LEU A 172 -21.77 -10.63 -0.62
CA LEU A 172 -22.13 -11.86 0.09
C LEU A 172 -23.63 -11.94 0.38
N ASP A 173 -24.39 -10.87 0.11
CA ASP A 173 -25.84 -10.85 0.26
C ASP A 173 -26.51 -11.36 -1.02
N PRO A 174 -27.21 -12.52 -0.99
CA PRO A 174 -27.88 -13.06 -2.17
C PRO A 174 -28.85 -12.06 -2.81
N LYS A 175 -29.59 -11.28 -2.00
CA LYS A 175 -30.53 -10.29 -2.50
C LYS A 175 -29.85 -9.20 -3.32
N PHE A 176 -28.70 -8.67 -2.84
CA PHE A 176 -27.91 -7.70 -3.57
C PHE A 176 -27.41 -8.27 -4.91
N VAL A 177 -26.89 -9.51 -4.85
CA VAL A 177 -26.34 -10.18 -6.03
C VAL A 177 -27.44 -10.48 -7.07
N ASP A 178 -28.60 -10.97 -6.61
CA ASP A 178 -29.74 -11.29 -7.49
C ASP A 178 -30.33 -10.04 -8.14
N GLU A 179 -30.42 -8.92 -7.41
CA GLU A 179 -31.01 -7.68 -7.91
C GLU A 179 -30.05 -6.87 -8.82
N LEU A 180 -28.75 -6.84 -8.51
CA LEU A 180 -27.78 -6.00 -9.23
C LEU A 180 -26.89 -6.78 -10.21
N GLY A 181 -26.68 -8.06 -9.99
CA GLY A 181 -26.11 -9.02 -10.94
C GLY A 181 -24.68 -8.78 -11.44
N GLY A 182 -24.09 -7.63 -11.18
CA GLY A 182 -22.77 -7.23 -11.67
C GLY A 182 -22.72 -5.80 -12.17
N ARG A 183 -21.63 -5.43 -12.88
CA ARG A 183 -21.38 -4.04 -13.31
C ARG A 183 -22.52 -3.44 -14.14
N THR A 184 -23.06 -4.19 -15.10
CA THR A 184 -24.17 -3.75 -15.94
C THR A 184 -25.41 -3.47 -15.10
N GLY A 185 -25.83 -4.41 -14.25
CA GLY A 185 -27.00 -4.22 -13.40
C GLY A 185 -26.83 -3.06 -12.41
N MET A 186 -25.64 -2.88 -11.83
CA MET A 186 -25.35 -1.72 -10.98
C MET A 186 -25.43 -0.40 -11.73
N SER A 187 -24.94 -0.34 -12.96
CA SER A 187 -25.04 0.84 -13.82
C SER A 187 -26.51 1.18 -14.13
N GLU A 188 -27.27 0.17 -14.57
CA GLU A 188 -28.70 0.31 -14.87
C GLU A 188 -29.51 0.74 -13.63
N PHE A 189 -29.15 0.18 -12.46
CA PHE A 189 -29.76 0.53 -11.18
C PHE A 189 -29.59 2.02 -10.83
N LEU A 190 -28.37 2.56 -11.00
CA LEU A 190 -28.08 3.97 -10.72
C LEU A 190 -28.76 4.89 -11.74
N VAL A 191 -28.68 4.57 -13.03
CA VAL A 191 -29.30 5.34 -14.11
C VAL A 191 -30.82 5.42 -13.94
N ALA A 192 -31.49 4.31 -13.63
CA ALA A 192 -32.94 4.26 -13.42
C ALA A 192 -33.41 5.16 -12.27
N ARG A 193 -32.52 5.54 -11.36
CA ARG A 193 -32.79 6.42 -10.21
C ARG A 193 -32.31 7.86 -10.41
N ASN A 194 -31.83 8.18 -11.60
CA ASN A 194 -31.19 9.48 -11.91
C ASN A 194 -30.04 9.84 -10.95
N LEU A 195 -29.36 8.82 -10.43
CA LEU A 195 -28.19 9.03 -9.59
C LEU A 195 -26.96 9.32 -10.47
N PRO A 196 -26.03 10.18 -10.01
CA PRO A 196 -24.86 10.52 -10.78
C PRO A 196 -24.01 9.25 -11.01
N TYR A 197 -23.86 8.89 -12.27
CA TYR A 197 -23.05 7.76 -12.69
C TYR A 197 -22.14 8.21 -13.82
N ARG A 198 -20.85 8.04 -13.63
CA ARG A 198 -19.89 8.15 -14.72
C ARG A 198 -19.70 6.76 -15.29
N ASP A 199 -20.13 6.60 -16.56
CA ASP A 199 -19.84 5.36 -17.28
C ASP A 199 -18.31 5.16 -17.25
N PRO A 200 -17.80 4.09 -16.60
CA PRO A 200 -16.38 3.89 -16.59
C PRO A 200 -15.96 3.65 -18.04
N VAL A 201 -15.10 4.51 -18.55
CA VAL A 201 -14.35 4.18 -19.78
C VAL A 201 -13.84 2.77 -19.59
N GLU A 202 -14.13 1.87 -20.53
CA GLU A 202 -13.72 0.47 -20.44
C GLU A 202 -12.20 0.41 -20.42
N LYS A 203 -11.62 0.47 -19.22
CA LYS A 203 -10.17 0.37 -19.03
C LYS A 203 -9.73 -1.05 -19.31
N ALA A 204 -8.60 -1.20 -19.99
CA ALA A 204 -8.00 -2.50 -20.29
C ALA A 204 -7.60 -3.29 -19.03
N TYR A 205 -7.49 -2.64 -17.89
CA TYR A 205 -7.13 -3.21 -16.57
C TYR A 205 -7.77 -2.40 -15.45
N SER A 206 -7.71 -2.93 -14.22
CA SER A 206 -8.08 -2.21 -12.99
C SER A 206 -6.84 -1.60 -12.35
N THR A 207 -7.00 -0.43 -11.70
CA THR A 207 -5.94 0.27 -10.98
C THR A 207 -6.37 0.51 -9.55
N ASP A 208 -5.42 0.36 -8.61
CA ASP A 208 -5.55 0.67 -7.19
C ASP A 208 -4.25 1.38 -6.75
N ALA A 209 -4.36 2.62 -6.33
CA ALA A 209 -3.21 3.46 -6.00
C ALA A 209 -3.26 4.02 -4.58
N ASN A 210 -2.09 4.31 -4.06
CA ASN A 210 -1.88 5.10 -2.84
C ASN A 210 -0.54 5.83 -2.95
N ILE A 211 -0.17 6.61 -1.95
CA ILE A 211 1.05 7.42 -1.96
C ILE A 211 2.34 6.62 -2.21
N TRP A 212 2.36 5.32 -1.89
CA TRP A 212 3.52 4.45 -2.07
C TRP A 212 3.61 3.79 -3.43
N GLY A 213 2.48 3.62 -4.12
CA GLY A 213 2.51 2.92 -5.39
C GLY A 213 1.14 2.68 -6.00
N ALA A 214 1.16 2.15 -7.21
CA ALA A 214 -0.01 1.72 -7.94
C ALA A 214 0.08 0.24 -8.31
N THR A 215 -1.06 -0.44 -8.28
CA THR A 215 -1.24 -1.81 -8.73
C THR A 215 -2.18 -1.80 -9.93
N HIS A 216 -1.74 -2.39 -11.04
CA HIS A 216 -2.55 -2.60 -12.23
C HIS A 216 -2.78 -4.10 -12.41
N GLU A 217 -4.02 -4.55 -12.46
CA GLU A 217 -4.35 -5.97 -12.52
C GLU A 217 -5.64 -6.25 -13.31
N ALA A 218 -5.90 -7.54 -13.54
CA ALA A 218 -7.10 -8.07 -14.18
C ALA A 218 -7.24 -7.76 -15.69
N LYS A 219 -8.27 -8.32 -16.31
CA LYS A 219 -8.64 -8.15 -17.72
C LYS A 219 -7.46 -8.45 -18.67
N ALA A 220 -7.00 -7.46 -19.47
CA ALA A 220 -5.91 -7.63 -20.45
C ALA A 220 -4.58 -8.05 -19.80
N LEU A 221 -4.38 -7.80 -18.50
CA LEU A 221 -3.17 -8.21 -17.77
C LEU A 221 -3.20 -9.68 -17.32
N GLU A 222 -4.34 -10.36 -17.44
CA GLU A 222 -4.41 -11.83 -17.23
C GLU A 222 -3.77 -12.62 -18.37
N ASP A 223 -3.62 -11.98 -19.55
CA ASP A 223 -2.94 -12.57 -20.69
C ASP A 223 -1.41 -12.46 -20.52
N LEU A 224 -0.71 -13.58 -20.34
CA LEU A 224 0.74 -13.60 -20.09
C LEU A 224 1.60 -13.34 -21.34
N ASP A 225 1.01 -13.28 -22.52
CA ASP A 225 1.64 -12.94 -23.79
C ASP A 225 1.74 -11.43 -24.04
N ARG A 226 1.22 -10.61 -23.14
CA ARG A 226 1.31 -9.14 -23.17
C ARG A 226 2.37 -8.63 -22.19
N GLY A 227 3.22 -7.71 -22.65
CA GLY A 227 4.21 -7.06 -21.81
C GLY A 227 3.60 -5.97 -20.88
N MET A 228 4.46 -5.36 -20.05
CA MET A 228 4.02 -4.30 -19.14
C MET A 228 3.64 -2.99 -19.86
N GLU A 229 4.03 -2.83 -21.11
CA GLU A 229 3.72 -1.68 -21.97
C GLU A 229 2.22 -1.50 -22.26
N VAL A 230 1.38 -2.46 -21.89
CA VAL A 230 -0.08 -2.31 -21.89
C VAL A 230 -0.55 -1.28 -20.84
N VAL A 231 0.26 -1.06 -19.80
CA VAL A 231 -0.06 -0.14 -18.71
C VAL A 231 0.41 1.27 -19.06
N SER A 232 -0.47 2.24 -18.84
CA SER A 232 -0.08 3.66 -18.80
C SER A 232 0.28 4.02 -17.36
N PRO A 233 1.55 4.29 -17.04
CA PRO A 233 1.97 4.64 -15.69
C PRO A 233 1.24 5.87 -15.17
N ILE A 234 0.91 5.88 -13.87
CA ILE A 234 0.23 7.01 -13.20
C ILE A 234 1.11 7.67 -12.13
N MET A 235 2.20 7.02 -11.74
CA MET A 235 3.16 7.57 -10.77
C MET A 235 4.50 7.94 -11.41
N GLY A 236 4.66 7.67 -12.68
CA GLY A 236 5.90 7.95 -13.40
C GLY A 236 5.72 7.94 -14.91
N VAL A 237 6.80 7.64 -15.61
CA VAL A 237 6.85 7.64 -17.07
C VAL A 237 7.00 6.23 -17.64
N ALA A 238 6.52 6.02 -18.85
CA ALA A 238 6.72 4.78 -19.62
C ALA A 238 8.19 4.68 -20.06
N HIS A 239 9.03 4.14 -19.19
CA HIS A 239 10.49 4.05 -19.45
C HIS A 239 10.85 3.15 -20.62
N TRP A 240 9.96 2.27 -21.09
CA TRP A 240 10.13 1.43 -22.27
C TRP A 240 9.88 2.17 -23.59
N ASP A 241 9.22 3.34 -23.53
CA ASP A 241 8.96 4.14 -24.72
C ASP A 241 10.18 4.99 -25.05
N SER A 242 10.76 4.76 -26.26
CA SER A 242 11.94 5.48 -26.74
C SER A 242 11.73 6.99 -26.85
N ASP A 243 10.50 7.44 -27.06
CA ASP A 243 10.17 8.86 -27.22
C ASP A 243 10.05 9.59 -25.87
N THR A 244 10.02 8.84 -24.76
CA THR A 244 10.06 9.42 -23.42
C THR A 244 11.46 9.98 -23.12
N GLU A 245 11.58 11.27 -22.92
CA GLU A 245 12.85 11.91 -22.53
C GLU A 245 13.14 11.64 -21.04
N ILE A 246 14.29 11.01 -20.75
CA ILE A 246 14.78 10.76 -19.39
C ILE A 246 16.21 11.24 -19.29
N THR A 247 16.44 12.23 -18.46
CA THR A 247 17.78 12.81 -18.21
C THR A 247 18.41 12.15 -16.99
N GLU A 248 19.66 11.69 -17.12
CA GLU A 248 20.47 11.18 -16.01
C GLU A 248 20.62 12.24 -14.91
N GLU A 249 20.48 11.82 -13.64
CA GLU A 249 20.73 12.70 -12.48
C GLU A 249 21.30 11.94 -11.30
N ASP A 250 22.04 12.64 -10.46
CA ASP A 250 22.54 12.15 -9.18
C ASP A 250 21.57 12.57 -8.06
N VAL A 251 21.17 11.60 -7.24
CA VAL A 251 20.26 11.79 -6.11
C VAL A 251 20.94 11.31 -4.85
N THR A 252 21.07 12.17 -3.86
CA THR A 252 21.62 11.85 -2.54
C THR A 252 20.49 11.66 -1.54
N LEU A 253 20.44 10.50 -0.91
CA LEU A 253 19.50 10.16 0.16
C LEU A 253 20.23 10.15 1.49
N THR A 254 19.70 10.88 2.48
CA THR A 254 20.22 10.89 3.84
C THR A 254 19.29 10.11 4.77
N PHE A 255 19.85 9.17 5.54
CA PHE A 255 19.13 8.39 6.54
C PHE A 255 19.69 8.66 7.94
N GLU A 256 18.81 8.72 8.93
CA GLU A 256 19.15 8.78 10.36
C GLU A 256 18.36 7.72 11.11
N GLN A 257 19.07 6.80 11.79
CA GLN A 257 18.47 5.70 12.54
C GLN A 257 17.38 4.93 11.75
N GLY A 258 17.63 4.70 10.47
CA GLY A 258 16.75 3.97 9.57
C GLY A 258 15.68 4.83 8.86
N TRP A 259 15.48 6.07 9.27
CA TRP A 259 14.50 6.98 8.67
C TRP A 259 15.14 7.84 7.59
N PRO A 260 14.53 7.97 6.41
CA PRO A 260 14.98 8.97 5.45
C PRO A 260 14.64 10.37 5.99
N VAL A 261 15.62 11.28 5.99
CA VAL A 261 15.49 12.63 6.56
C VAL A 261 15.72 13.74 5.54
N ALA A 262 16.48 13.46 4.47
CA ALA A 262 16.71 14.45 3.42
C ALA A 262 16.90 13.78 2.05
N ILE A 263 16.60 14.55 1.00
CA ILE A 263 16.91 14.22 -0.39
C ILE A 263 17.67 15.40 -0.99
N ASN A 264 18.85 15.14 -1.56
CA ASN A 264 19.73 16.18 -2.11
C ASN A 264 20.06 17.31 -1.10
N GLY A 265 20.21 16.96 0.18
CA GLY A 265 20.47 17.91 1.26
C GLY A 265 19.25 18.74 1.69
N ILE A 266 18.08 18.53 1.08
CA ILE A 266 16.82 19.22 1.42
C ILE A 266 16.07 18.37 2.45
N THR A 267 15.81 18.94 3.63
CA THR A 267 14.93 18.38 4.66
C THR A 267 13.48 18.75 4.40
N PHE A 268 12.55 17.94 4.91
CA PHE A 268 11.11 18.13 4.71
C PHE A 268 10.40 18.35 6.05
N ASP A 269 9.31 19.11 6.03
CA ASP A 269 8.52 19.40 7.22
C ASP A 269 7.85 18.14 7.80
N ASP A 270 7.53 17.18 6.93
CA ASP A 270 6.96 15.90 7.29
C ASP A 270 7.38 14.78 6.31
N GLN A 271 7.14 13.53 6.71
CA GLN A 271 7.50 12.35 5.92
C GLN A 271 6.61 12.16 4.67
N VAL A 272 5.39 12.72 4.64
CA VAL A 272 4.52 12.67 3.46
C VAL A 272 5.16 13.45 2.34
N SER A 273 5.58 14.68 2.61
CA SER A 273 6.27 15.56 1.64
C SER A 273 7.58 14.94 1.12
N LEU A 274 8.33 14.26 2.00
CA LEU A 274 9.55 13.53 1.58
C LEU A 274 9.21 12.42 0.60
N VAL A 275 8.18 11.62 0.88
CA VAL A 275 7.75 10.52 0.01
C VAL A 275 7.22 11.02 -1.32
N GLU A 276 6.46 12.13 -1.33
CA GLU A 276 6.00 12.77 -2.57
C GLU A 276 7.17 13.26 -3.44
N ALA A 277 8.19 13.85 -2.81
CA ALA A 277 9.42 14.24 -3.51
C ALA A 277 10.16 13.01 -4.07
N ALA A 278 10.28 11.93 -3.30
CA ALA A 278 10.89 10.67 -3.75
C ALA A 278 10.09 10.04 -4.90
N ASN A 279 8.76 10.08 -4.86
CA ASN A 279 7.89 9.63 -5.97
C ASN A 279 8.15 10.46 -7.24
N THR A 280 8.25 11.78 -7.10
CA THR A 280 8.51 12.68 -8.23
C THR A 280 9.85 12.36 -8.87
N ILE A 281 10.89 12.14 -8.06
CA ILE A 281 12.23 11.80 -8.55
C ILE A 281 12.23 10.43 -9.21
N GLY A 282 11.81 9.38 -8.51
CA GLY A 282 11.80 8.03 -9.07
C GLY A 282 10.86 7.90 -10.28
N GLY A 283 9.70 8.57 -10.23
CA GLY A 283 8.70 8.53 -11.29
C GLY A 283 9.19 9.09 -12.63
N ARG A 284 9.93 10.22 -12.63
CA ARG A 284 10.46 10.79 -13.89
C ARG A 284 11.50 9.92 -14.58
N HIS A 285 12.05 8.91 -13.87
CA HIS A 285 12.91 7.89 -14.44
C HIS A 285 12.19 6.60 -14.82
N GLY A 286 10.91 6.45 -14.42
CA GLY A 286 10.17 5.19 -14.52
C GLY A 286 10.73 4.11 -13.59
N LEU A 287 11.37 4.51 -12.48
CA LEU A 287 11.95 3.61 -11.49
C LEU A 287 10.86 2.86 -10.71
N GLY A 288 11.12 1.60 -10.38
CA GLY A 288 10.23 0.80 -9.52
C GLY A 288 9.00 0.22 -10.21
N MET A 289 9.05 0.07 -11.54
CA MET A 289 8.06 -0.69 -12.30
C MET A 289 8.39 -2.17 -12.26
N SER A 290 7.42 -3.02 -11.94
CA SER A 290 7.62 -4.48 -11.94
C SER A 290 6.41 -5.25 -12.42
N ASP A 291 6.67 -6.34 -13.16
CA ASP A 291 5.69 -7.34 -13.57
C ASP A 291 5.86 -8.59 -12.70
N GLN A 292 4.83 -8.94 -11.95
CA GLN A 292 4.91 -10.00 -10.95
C GLN A 292 3.75 -10.98 -11.09
N ILE A 293 4.08 -12.28 -10.93
CA ILE A 293 3.09 -13.33 -10.72
C ILE A 293 3.11 -13.72 -9.25
N GLU A 294 1.98 -13.58 -8.59
CA GLU A 294 1.85 -13.80 -7.15
C GLU A 294 0.83 -14.90 -6.80
N ASN A 295 0.96 -15.45 -5.59
CA ASN A 295 -0.05 -16.30 -5.01
C ASN A 295 -0.99 -15.47 -4.14
N ARG A 296 -2.26 -15.40 -4.50
CA ARG A 296 -3.31 -14.84 -3.62
C ARG A 296 -3.37 -15.60 -2.29
N ILE A 297 -4.06 -15.03 -1.31
CA ILE A 297 -4.28 -15.68 0.00
C ILE A 297 -4.99 -17.02 -0.17
N ILE A 298 -5.85 -17.16 -1.19
CA ILE A 298 -6.59 -18.38 -1.55
C ILE A 298 -5.79 -19.35 -2.44
N GLU A 299 -4.46 -19.20 -2.54
CA GLU A 299 -3.53 -20.01 -3.34
C GLU A 299 -3.74 -19.91 -4.88
N ALA A 300 -4.62 -19.06 -5.38
CA ALA A 300 -4.75 -18.80 -6.82
C ALA A 300 -3.61 -17.90 -7.31
N LYS A 301 -3.16 -18.11 -8.55
CA LYS A 301 -2.20 -17.22 -9.20
C LYS A 301 -2.90 -15.97 -9.71
N SER A 302 -2.20 -14.84 -9.62
CA SER A 302 -2.56 -13.59 -10.29
C SER A 302 -1.33 -12.89 -10.82
N ARG A 303 -1.48 -12.10 -11.86
CA ARG A 303 -0.45 -11.22 -12.40
C ARG A 303 -0.85 -9.78 -12.15
N GLY A 304 0.12 -8.95 -11.79
CA GLY A 304 -0.03 -7.51 -11.68
C GLY A 304 1.20 -6.78 -12.18
N ILE A 305 0.98 -5.57 -12.68
CA ILE A 305 2.03 -4.58 -12.96
C ILE A 305 1.98 -3.55 -11.83
N TYR A 306 3.14 -3.27 -11.25
CA TYR A 306 3.26 -2.46 -10.05
C TYR A 306 4.14 -1.25 -10.31
N GLU A 307 3.75 -0.10 -9.75
CA GLU A 307 4.56 1.10 -9.66
C GLU A 307 4.86 1.39 -8.19
N GLY A 308 6.11 1.73 -7.88
CA GLY A 308 6.52 2.08 -6.52
C GLY A 308 7.78 2.94 -6.52
N PRO A 309 7.74 4.15 -7.14
CA PRO A 309 8.96 4.92 -7.41
C PRO A 309 9.67 5.37 -6.14
N ALA A 310 8.95 5.90 -5.13
CA ALA A 310 9.57 6.29 -3.86
C ALA A 310 10.15 5.09 -3.10
N LEU A 311 9.39 3.97 -3.02
CA LEU A 311 9.89 2.77 -2.35
C LEU A 311 11.13 2.22 -3.04
N ALA A 312 11.15 2.19 -4.38
CA ALA A 312 12.32 1.73 -5.12
C ALA A 312 13.55 2.62 -4.86
N LEU A 313 13.38 3.94 -4.94
CA LEU A 313 14.46 4.90 -4.70
C LEU A 313 15.02 4.78 -3.27
N LEU A 314 14.15 4.80 -2.27
CA LEU A 314 14.54 4.70 -0.86
C LEU A 314 15.13 3.32 -0.55
N HIS A 315 14.60 2.25 -1.16
CA HIS A 315 15.10 0.88 -0.97
C HIS A 315 16.53 0.71 -1.48
N ILE A 316 16.88 1.28 -2.62
CA ILE A 316 18.24 1.24 -3.15
C ILE A 316 19.23 1.84 -2.14
N GLY A 317 18.94 3.06 -1.64
CA GLY A 317 19.79 3.73 -0.66
C GLY A 317 19.87 2.97 0.68
N TYR A 318 18.73 2.49 1.16
CA TYR A 318 18.64 1.75 2.42
C TYR A 318 19.39 0.42 2.38
N GLU A 319 19.20 -0.41 1.34
CA GLU A 319 19.92 -1.68 1.14
C GLU A 319 21.44 -1.46 1.01
N ARG A 320 21.87 -0.34 0.38
CA ARG A 320 23.27 0.02 0.31
C ARG A 320 23.86 0.24 1.71
N LEU A 321 23.14 0.96 2.58
CA LEU A 321 23.58 1.18 3.96
C LEU A 321 23.52 -0.10 4.80
N ILE A 322 22.51 -0.95 4.64
CA ILE A 322 22.42 -2.27 5.28
C ILE A 322 23.71 -3.08 5.04
N THR A 323 24.14 -3.13 3.77
CA THR A 323 25.35 -3.90 3.40
C THR A 323 26.64 -3.23 3.85
N ALA A 324 26.66 -1.92 4.03
CA ALA A 324 27.84 -1.18 4.46
C ALA A 324 28.03 -1.15 5.99
N VAL A 325 26.94 -1.33 6.75
CA VAL A 325 26.93 -1.25 8.23
C VAL A 325 26.96 -2.63 8.88
N HIS A 326 26.25 -3.62 8.35
CA HIS A 326 26.04 -4.91 8.99
C HIS A 326 26.92 -6.02 8.42
N ASN A 327 27.26 -7.01 9.26
CA ASN A 327 27.93 -8.23 8.84
C ASN A 327 26.96 -9.20 8.13
N GLU A 328 27.51 -10.16 7.39
CA GLU A 328 26.75 -11.09 6.55
C GLU A 328 25.66 -11.86 7.32
N ASN A 329 25.96 -12.36 8.53
CA ASN A 329 24.98 -13.10 9.33
C ASN A 329 23.78 -12.22 9.74
N THR A 330 24.02 -10.94 10.05
CA THR A 330 22.94 -9.98 10.35
C THR A 330 22.10 -9.69 9.11
N ILE A 331 22.74 -9.52 7.95
CA ILE A 331 22.09 -9.29 6.66
C ILE A 331 21.20 -10.47 6.27
N GLU A 332 21.71 -11.71 6.43
CA GLU A 332 20.93 -12.91 6.15
C GLU A 332 19.69 -13.02 7.04
N ASN A 333 19.83 -12.78 8.34
CA ASN A 333 18.71 -12.76 9.28
C ASN A 333 17.70 -11.66 8.91
N TYR A 334 18.18 -10.46 8.60
CA TYR A 334 17.35 -9.33 8.15
C TYR A 334 16.50 -9.72 6.93
N ARG A 335 17.12 -10.26 5.89
CA ARG A 335 16.43 -10.68 4.65
C ARG A 335 15.43 -11.80 4.91
N THR A 336 15.77 -12.78 5.72
CA THR A 336 14.88 -13.91 6.04
C THR A 336 13.66 -13.44 6.83
N MET A 337 13.85 -12.63 7.88
CA MET A 337 12.78 -12.09 8.71
C MET A 337 11.92 -11.10 7.91
N GLY A 338 12.56 -10.24 7.12
CA GLY A 338 11.88 -9.26 6.27
C GLY A 338 10.98 -9.93 5.25
N ARG A 339 11.48 -10.96 4.54
CA ARG A 339 10.68 -11.75 3.60
C ARG A 339 9.47 -12.40 4.28
N ARG A 340 9.66 -12.97 5.48
CA ARG A 340 8.55 -13.55 6.27
C ARG A 340 7.52 -12.48 6.63
N LEU A 341 7.99 -11.33 7.09
CA LEU A 341 7.15 -10.19 7.45
C LEU A 341 6.37 -9.65 6.25
N GLY A 342 7.01 -9.57 5.07
CA GLY A 342 6.35 -9.19 3.82
C GLY A 342 5.20 -10.12 3.44
N ARG A 343 5.36 -11.44 3.66
CA ARG A 343 4.26 -12.40 3.45
C ARG A 343 3.13 -12.19 4.46
N LEU A 344 3.42 -11.95 5.71
CA LEU A 344 2.41 -11.63 6.74
C LEU A 344 1.66 -10.33 6.42
N LEU A 345 2.38 -9.29 5.95
CA LEU A 345 1.76 -8.07 5.44
C LEU A 345 0.79 -8.36 4.29
N TYR A 346 1.24 -9.14 3.30
CA TYR A 346 0.41 -9.54 2.16
C TYR A 346 -0.87 -10.24 2.59
N GLU A 347 -0.80 -11.10 3.63
CA GLU A 347 -1.92 -11.84 4.20
C GLU A 347 -2.86 -11.00 5.08
N GLY A 348 -2.62 -9.69 5.26
CA GLY A 348 -3.42 -8.85 6.15
C GLY A 348 -3.11 -9.05 7.63
N ARG A 349 -1.87 -9.36 7.97
CA ARG A 349 -1.41 -9.69 9.34
C ARG A 349 -0.36 -8.72 9.87
N TRP A 350 -0.27 -7.52 9.31
CA TRP A 350 0.76 -6.53 9.64
C TRP A 350 0.82 -6.16 11.14
N PHE A 351 -0.33 -6.13 11.79
CA PHE A 351 -0.45 -5.81 13.23
C PHE A 351 -0.64 -7.04 14.11
N ASP A 352 -0.53 -8.26 13.58
CA ASP A 352 -0.59 -9.48 14.37
C ASP A 352 0.65 -9.57 15.30
N PRO A 353 0.53 -10.22 16.48
CA PRO A 353 1.66 -10.41 17.38
C PRO A 353 2.89 -11.03 16.71
N GLN A 354 2.68 -11.96 15.77
CA GLN A 354 3.77 -12.58 15.00
C GLN A 354 4.55 -11.54 14.16
N SER A 355 3.85 -10.59 13.53
CA SER A 355 4.48 -9.52 12.76
C SER A 355 5.23 -8.55 13.66
N LEU A 356 4.66 -8.20 14.81
CA LEU A 356 5.31 -7.33 15.81
C LEU A 356 6.58 -7.97 16.35
N MET A 357 6.58 -9.29 16.61
CA MET A 357 7.78 -10.04 17.02
C MET A 357 8.90 -10.03 15.99
N LEU A 358 8.57 -9.94 14.69
CA LEU A 358 9.58 -9.80 13.62
C LEU A 358 10.03 -8.34 13.45
N ARG A 359 9.09 -7.39 13.53
CA ARG A 359 9.36 -5.95 13.32
C ARG A 359 10.29 -5.38 14.40
N GLU A 360 10.00 -5.64 15.66
CA GLU A 360 10.72 -5.02 16.78
C GLU A 360 12.23 -5.26 16.74
N PRO A 361 12.75 -6.49 16.60
CA PRO A 361 14.19 -6.70 16.49
C PRO A 361 14.78 -6.09 15.22
N LEU A 362 14.08 -6.12 14.08
CA LEU A 362 14.56 -5.52 12.85
C LEU A 362 14.71 -4.00 12.98
N LEU A 363 13.72 -3.31 13.52
CA LEU A 363 13.77 -1.86 13.74
C LEU A 363 14.83 -1.50 14.77
N ARG A 364 14.88 -2.24 15.90
CA ARG A 364 15.73 -1.93 17.04
C ARG A 364 17.21 -2.23 16.81
N TRP A 365 17.53 -3.36 16.17
CA TRP A 365 18.92 -3.84 16.08
C TRP A 365 19.52 -3.68 14.69
N VAL A 366 18.70 -3.58 13.66
CA VAL A 366 19.17 -3.37 12.29
C VAL A 366 18.92 -1.92 11.87
N GLY A 367 17.67 -1.48 11.86
CA GLY A 367 17.29 -0.16 11.35
C GLY A 367 17.93 0.99 12.13
N SER A 368 17.98 0.92 13.48
CA SER A 368 18.55 2.00 14.29
C SER A 368 20.05 2.25 14.06
N ALA A 369 20.76 1.30 13.48
CA ALA A 369 22.17 1.44 13.13
C ALA A 369 22.38 2.12 11.77
N ILE A 370 21.32 2.27 10.97
CA ILE A 370 21.41 2.80 9.62
C ILE A 370 21.35 4.32 9.67
N SER A 371 22.51 4.96 9.56
CA SER A 371 22.68 6.40 9.45
C SER A 371 23.79 6.69 8.47
N GLY A 372 23.51 7.53 7.46
CA GLY A 372 24.47 7.88 6.42
C GLY A 372 23.80 8.41 5.17
N GLU A 373 24.63 8.64 4.17
CA GLU A 373 24.24 9.18 2.88
C GLU A 373 24.61 8.22 1.75
N VAL A 374 23.72 8.12 0.76
CA VAL A 374 23.97 7.36 -0.46
C VAL A 374 23.63 8.23 -1.65
N THR A 375 24.60 8.44 -2.55
CA THR A 375 24.37 9.10 -3.83
C THR A 375 24.17 8.05 -4.90
N ILE A 376 23.06 8.16 -5.60
CA ILE A 376 22.60 7.22 -6.63
C ILE A 376 22.47 7.99 -7.93
N ARG A 377 23.12 7.51 -8.99
CA ARG A 377 22.92 8.01 -10.36
C ARG A 377 21.77 7.25 -10.98
N LEU A 378 20.69 7.94 -11.27
CA LEU A 378 19.49 7.39 -11.90
C LEU A 378 19.54 7.59 -13.41
N ARG A 379 19.13 6.58 -14.15
CA ARG A 379 18.97 6.57 -15.60
C ARG A 379 17.55 6.13 -15.96
N ARG A 380 17.38 5.44 -17.05
CA ARG A 380 16.09 4.99 -17.54
C ARG A 380 15.61 3.72 -16.82
N GLY A 381 14.42 3.74 -16.26
CA GLY A 381 13.83 2.61 -15.52
C GLY A 381 14.64 2.26 -14.29
N ASP A 382 14.96 0.98 -14.10
CA ASP A 382 15.74 0.48 -12.97
C ASP A 382 17.26 0.49 -13.22
N ASP A 383 17.74 1.20 -14.24
CA ASP A 383 19.18 1.38 -14.45
C ASP A 383 19.70 2.49 -13.52
N TYR A 384 20.54 2.10 -12.58
CA TYR A 384 21.18 3.01 -11.63
C TYR A 384 22.62 2.57 -11.30
N SER A 385 23.38 3.49 -10.71
CA SER A 385 24.70 3.22 -10.13
C SER A 385 24.83 3.90 -8.76
N ILE A 386 25.48 3.23 -7.81
CA ILE A 386 25.89 3.86 -6.56
C ILE A 386 27.15 4.67 -6.83
N MET A 387 27.08 5.98 -6.59
CA MET A 387 28.17 6.92 -6.83
C MET A 387 28.96 7.19 -5.55
N ASN A 388 28.28 7.26 -4.40
CA ASN A 388 28.90 7.50 -3.11
C ASN A 388 28.15 6.81 -1.97
N THR A 389 28.85 6.50 -0.88
CA THR A 389 28.28 5.96 0.36
C THR A 389 29.09 6.50 1.53
N GLU A 390 28.46 7.26 2.42
CA GLU A 390 29.07 7.87 3.58
C GLU A 390 28.23 7.59 4.85
N GLY A 391 28.89 7.49 6.00
CA GLY A 391 28.20 7.31 7.29
C GLY A 391 29.16 6.97 8.42
N ALA A 392 28.81 7.39 9.63
CA ALA A 392 29.64 7.18 10.81
C ALA A 392 29.70 5.71 11.27
N ASN A 393 28.69 4.91 10.89
CA ASN A 393 28.54 3.52 11.32
C ASN A 393 29.02 2.50 10.26
N LEU A 394 29.66 2.95 9.19
CA LEU A 394 30.17 2.04 8.17
C LEU A 394 31.24 1.13 8.75
N THR A 395 31.15 -0.17 8.46
CA THR A 395 32.15 -1.16 8.84
C THR A 395 33.22 -1.37 7.76
N TYR A 396 33.09 -0.73 6.61
CA TYR A 396 34.07 -0.73 5.54
C TYR A 396 35.19 0.27 5.84
N GLU A 397 36.39 -0.24 6.12
CA GLU A 397 37.59 0.55 6.45
C GLU A 397 38.70 0.24 5.42
N PRO A 398 38.79 1.01 4.32
CA PRO A 398 39.75 0.72 3.24
C PRO A 398 41.21 0.70 3.72
N ASP A 399 41.57 1.59 4.63
CA ASP A 399 42.96 1.69 5.13
C ASP A 399 43.41 0.50 5.99
N ARG A 400 42.45 -0.20 6.62
CA ARG A 400 42.74 -1.39 7.47
C ARG A 400 42.52 -2.71 6.76
N LEU A 401 41.69 -2.73 5.73
CA LEU A 401 41.22 -3.93 5.07
C LEU A 401 41.78 -4.08 3.63
N SER A 402 42.60 -3.13 3.17
CA SER A 402 43.28 -3.25 1.88
C SER A 402 44.13 -4.49 1.80
N MET A 403 43.98 -5.28 0.74
CA MET A 403 44.83 -6.43 0.42
C MET A 403 46.20 -5.99 -0.12
N GLU A 404 46.36 -4.72 -0.44
CA GLU A 404 47.62 -4.13 -0.82
C GLU A 404 48.48 -3.88 0.44
N ARG A 405 49.71 -4.39 0.46
CA ARG A 405 50.64 -4.05 1.52
C ARG A 405 50.98 -2.56 1.41
N VAL A 406 50.53 -1.77 2.36
CA VAL A 406 51.12 -0.44 2.56
C VAL A 406 52.57 -0.69 2.93
N GLU A 407 53.53 -0.33 2.08
CA GLU A 407 54.93 -0.31 2.46
C GLU A 407 55.06 0.59 3.66
N ASP A 408 55.50 0.01 4.79
CA ASP A 408 55.80 0.75 6.01
C ASP A 408 56.71 1.91 5.65
N GLN A 409 56.20 3.13 5.78
CA GLN A 409 57.02 4.31 5.77
C GLN A 409 57.89 4.25 7.06
N ALA A 410 59.15 3.85 6.86
CA ALA A 410 60.20 3.85 7.90
C ALA A 410 60.57 5.27 8.36
#